data_9a278d487ad52655a0c95ff99964d3ae
#
_entry.id   9a278d487ad52655a0c95ff99964d3ae
#
_cell.length_a   1.000
_cell.length_b   1.000
_cell.length_c   1.000
_cell.angle_alpha   90.00
_cell.angle_beta   90.00
_cell.angle_gamma   90.00
#
_symmetry.space_group_name_H-M   'P 1'
#
loop_
_entity.id
_entity.type
_entity.pdbx_description
1 polymer ?
#
loop_
_entity_poly.entity_id
_entity_poly.type
_entity_poly.pdbx_seq_one_letter_code
_entity_poly.pdbx_strand_id
1 'polypeptide(L)'
;MSQVLTGRRISAYLLLILLQGLLVACDNTPPEQAIKDALAEIETAIEDGDTGTVMDRLSDNVVIERRGRALQRKDIHRTLVGIFFRYPNRNLTFTRIQIDLDPVTKKQARVQFTALAWGGKNVLPDDADSYQIDSHWQLDGEWKIESLTE
;
A
#
# COMPACT_ATOMS: atom_id res chain seq x y z
N MET A 1 -58.13 -14.75 15.25
CA MET A 1 -57.61 -14.52 13.89
C MET A 1 -56.43 -13.55 13.85
N SER A 2 -55.65 -13.37 14.94
CA SER A 2 -54.57 -12.35 15.02
C SER A 2 -53.14 -12.92 15.07
N GLN A 3 -52.96 -14.22 14.99
CA GLN A 3 -51.66 -14.87 15.15
C GLN A 3 -50.88 -15.06 13.84
N VAL A 4 -51.53 -14.99 12.68
CA VAL A 4 -50.90 -15.34 11.38
C VAL A 4 -50.10 -14.17 10.78
N LEU A 5 -50.36 -12.93 11.20
CA LEU A 5 -49.69 -11.74 10.65
C LEU A 5 -48.27 -11.50 11.21
N THR A 6 -48.00 -12.00 12.42
CA THR A 6 -46.70 -11.80 13.10
C THR A 6 -45.60 -12.67 12.50
N GLY A 7 -45.91 -13.93 12.15
CA GLY A 7 -44.95 -14.85 11.53
C GLY A 7 -44.49 -14.42 10.14
N ARG A 8 -45.37 -13.81 9.37
CA ARG A 8 -45.08 -13.35 8.00
C ARG A 8 -44.14 -12.12 7.97
N ARG A 9 -44.18 -11.27 8.99
CA ARG A 9 -43.32 -10.11 9.12
C ARG A 9 -41.92 -10.52 9.59
N ILE A 10 -41.83 -11.48 10.52
CA ILE A 10 -40.54 -12.02 11.01
C ILE A 10 -39.79 -12.74 9.90
N SER A 11 -40.51 -13.51 9.05
CA SER A 11 -39.94 -14.20 7.89
C SER A 11 -39.37 -13.22 6.85
N ALA A 12 -40.04 -12.08 6.64
CA ALA A 12 -39.58 -11.04 5.72
C ALA A 12 -38.33 -10.32 6.21
N TYR A 13 -38.20 -10.07 7.52
CA TYR A 13 -36.99 -9.48 8.09
C TYR A 13 -35.79 -10.46 8.08
N LEU A 14 -36.03 -11.74 8.33
CA LEU A 14 -35.00 -12.77 8.22
C LEU A 14 -34.48 -12.91 6.77
N LEU A 15 -35.38 -12.83 5.79
CA LEU A 15 -35.00 -12.87 4.37
C LEU A 15 -34.21 -11.62 3.96
N LEU A 16 -34.55 -10.46 4.50
CA LEU A 16 -33.83 -9.19 4.23
C LEU A 16 -32.43 -9.17 4.84
N ILE A 17 -32.25 -9.76 6.03
CA ILE A 17 -30.96 -9.90 6.70
C ILE A 17 -30.07 -10.91 5.95
N LEU A 18 -30.65 -11.99 5.44
CA LEU A 18 -29.92 -12.98 4.66
C LEU A 18 -29.43 -12.42 3.32
N LEU A 19 -30.16 -11.50 2.73
CA LEU A 19 -29.82 -10.86 1.45
C LEU A 19 -28.68 -9.84 1.58
N GLN A 20 -28.47 -9.27 2.77
CA GLN A 20 -27.36 -8.35 3.04
C GLN A 20 -26.02 -9.07 3.25
N GLY A 21 -26.04 -10.37 3.57
CA GLY A 21 -24.83 -11.18 3.75
C GLY A 21 -24.14 -11.61 2.45
N LEU A 22 -24.74 -11.40 1.29
CA LEU A 22 -24.21 -11.81 -0.02
C LEU A 22 -23.38 -10.76 -0.74
N LEU A 23 -23.18 -9.58 -0.14
CA LEU A 23 -22.28 -8.55 -0.66
C LEU A 23 -20.85 -8.71 -0.11
N VAL A 24 -20.36 -9.94 0.02
CA VAL A 24 -18.91 -10.16 0.00
C VAL A 24 -18.48 -9.96 -1.44
N ALA A 25 -18.27 -8.72 -1.81
CA ALA A 25 -17.59 -8.38 -3.05
C ALA A 25 -16.25 -9.10 -3.03
N CYS A 26 -16.07 -10.09 -3.89
CA CYS A 26 -14.75 -10.55 -4.25
C CYS A 26 -14.02 -9.31 -4.77
N ASP A 27 -13.00 -8.89 -4.08
CA ASP A 27 -12.13 -7.78 -4.49
C ASP A 27 -11.39 -8.23 -5.75
N ASN A 28 -12.00 -8.01 -6.90
CA ASN A 28 -11.45 -8.31 -8.21
C ASN A 28 -10.61 -7.13 -8.72
N THR A 29 -9.97 -6.39 -7.81
CA THR A 29 -9.07 -5.31 -8.20
C THR A 29 -7.95 -5.89 -9.08
N PRO A 30 -7.73 -5.37 -10.29
CA PRO A 30 -6.62 -5.80 -11.13
C PRO A 30 -5.30 -5.67 -10.38
N PRO A 31 -4.36 -6.62 -10.52
CA PRO A 31 -3.09 -6.59 -9.81
C PRO A 31 -2.32 -5.28 -9.95
N GLU A 32 -2.33 -4.68 -11.14
CA GLU A 32 -1.67 -3.40 -11.39
C GLU A 32 -2.32 -2.26 -10.62
N GLN A 33 -3.64 -2.28 -10.48
CA GLN A 33 -4.35 -1.28 -9.68
C GLN A 33 -4.08 -1.48 -8.20
N ALA A 34 -4.08 -2.71 -7.71
CA ALA A 34 -3.76 -3.02 -6.31
C ALA A 34 -2.33 -2.58 -5.92
N ILE A 35 -1.36 -2.70 -6.83
CA ILE A 35 0.00 -2.19 -6.61
C ILE A 35 0.01 -0.65 -6.57
N LYS A 36 -0.73 0.02 -7.45
CA LYS A 36 -0.83 1.49 -7.43
C LYS A 36 -1.49 1.98 -6.15
N ASP A 37 -2.51 1.30 -5.68
CA ASP A 37 -3.19 1.64 -4.43
C ASP A 37 -2.25 1.45 -3.22
N ALA A 38 -1.45 0.38 -3.22
CA ALA A 38 -0.43 0.15 -2.21
C ALA A 38 0.68 1.23 -2.23
N LEU A 39 1.09 1.70 -3.41
CA LEU A 39 2.02 2.83 -3.52
C LEU A 39 1.40 4.12 -2.96
N ALA A 40 0.15 4.43 -3.28
CA ALA A 40 -0.55 5.61 -2.76
C ALA A 40 -0.69 5.57 -1.23
N GLU A 41 -0.92 4.39 -0.67
CA GLU A 41 -0.94 4.18 0.78
C GLU A 41 0.44 4.43 1.41
N ILE A 42 1.52 3.96 0.78
CA ILE A 42 2.89 4.23 1.22
C ILE A 42 3.19 5.75 1.19
N GLU A 43 2.77 6.46 0.13
CA GLU A 43 2.90 7.92 0.05
C GLU A 43 2.26 8.59 1.27
N THR A 44 0.97 8.30 1.50
CA THR A 44 0.21 8.85 2.63
C THR A 44 0.84 8.51 3.97
N ALA A 45 1.23 7.24 4.17
CA ALA A 45 1.86 6.79 5.42
C ALA A 45 3.20 7.49 5.70
N ILE A 46 4.00 7.74 4.65
CA ILE A 46 5.25 8.49 4.80
C ILE A 46 4.97 9.95 5.15
N GLU A 47 4.00 10.60 4.50
CA GLU A 47 3.61 11.98 4.80
C GLU A 47 3.09 12.13 6.22
N ASP A 48 2.26 11.20 6.69
CA ASP A 48 1.70 11.17 8.04
C ASP A 48 2.72 10.71 9.11
N GLY A 49 3.81 10.08 8.72
CA GLY A 49 4.80 9.51 9.64
C GLY A 49 4.36 8.20 10.26
N ASP A 50 3.46 7.50 9.60
CA ASP A 50 3.00 6.19 10.00
C ASP A 50 4.00 5.10 9.58
N THR A 51 4.96 4.84 10.44
CA THR A 51 5.96 3.78 10.23
C THR A 51 5.31 2.40 10.14
N GLY A 52 4.21 2.17 10.87
CA GLY A 52 3.51 0.89 10.89
C GLY A 52 3.02 0.51 9.50
N THR A 53 2.20 1.36 8.90
CA THR A 53 1.64 1.15 7.55
C THR A 53 2.73 0.98 6.51
N VAL A 54 3.81 1.79 6.55
CA VAL A 54 4.94 1.60 5.62
C VAL A 54 5.57 0.21 5.79
N MET A 55 5.81 -0.22 7.05
CA MET A 55 6.41 -1.52 7.34
C MET A 55 5.51 -2.69 6.95
N ASP A 56 4.20 -2.55 7.02
CA ASP A 56 3.24 -3.60 6.63
C ASP A 56 3.25 -3.84 5.12
N ARG A 57 3.61 -2.84 4.32
CA ARG A 57 3.81 -2.96 2.86
C ARG A 57 5.17 -3.54 2.45
N LEU A 58 6.03 -3.86 3.42
CA LEU A 58 7.30 -4.54 3.18
C LEU A 58 7.21 -6.02 3.58
N SER A 59 7.82 -6.90 2.80
CA SER A 59 7.91 -8.33 3.16
C SER A 59 8.80 -8.53 4.41
N ASP A 60 8.66 -9.67 5.07
CA ASP A 60 9.49 -9.97 6.26
C ASP A 60 10.97 -10.06 5.93
N ASN A 61 11.31 -10.49 4.72
CA ASN A 61 12.67 -10.64 4.23
C ASN A 61 13.11 -9.48 3.32
N VAL A 62 12.45 -8.33 3.39
CA VAL A 62 12.74 -7.18 2.53
C VAL A 62 14.21 -6.76 2.62
N VAL A 63 14.77 -6.43 1.45
CA VAL A 63 16.11 -5.86 1.31
C VAL A 63 16.01 -4.57 0.50
N ILE A 64 16.49 -3.47 1.06
CA ILE A 64 16.63 -2.20 0.35
C ILE A 64 18.10 -1.94 0.09
N GLU A 65 18.47 -1.86 -1.18
CA GLU A 65 19.83 -1.49 -1.58
C GLU A 65 19.91 0.00 -1.89
N ARG A 66 20.75 0.68 -1.13
CA ARG A 66 20.98 2.11 -1.31
C ARG A 66 22.45 2.44 -1.19
N ARG A 67 23.03 3.05 -2.24
CA ARG A 67 24.43 3.47 -2.26
C ARG A 67 25.41 2.37 -1.83
N GLY A 68 25.20 1.14 -2.30
CA GLY A 68 26.03 -0.02 -1.99
C GLY A 68 25.86 -0.59 -0.57
N ARG A 69 24.79 -0.20 0.12
CA ARG A 69 24.41 -0.76 1.43
C ARG A 69 23.10 -1.47 1.33
N ALA A 70 23.04 -2.70 1.82
CA ALA A 70 21.82 -3.46 1.98
C ALA A 70 21.23 -3.21 3.38
N LEU A 71 20.00 -2.70 3.43
CA LEU A 71 19.25 -2.49 4.65
C LEU A 71 18.20 -3.59 4.77
N GLN A 72 18.19 -4.26 5.90
CA GLN A 72 17.16 -5.25 6.24
C GLN A 72 15.99 -4.58 7.00
N ARG A 73 14.88 -5.28 7.14
CA ARG A 73 13.64 -4.79 7.77
C ARG A 73 13.87 -3.98 9.05
N LYS A 74 14.74 -4.45 9.97
CA LYS A 74 15.03 -3.74 11.22
C LYS A 74 15.75 -2.39 11.00
N ASP A 75 16.66 -2.35 10.03
CA ASP A 75 17.39 -1.12 9.71
C ASP A 75 16.51 -0.11 8.98
N ILE A 76 15.63 -0.62 8.11
CA ILE A 76 14.60 0.19 7.43
C ILE A 76 13.69 0.86 8.46
N HIS A 77 13.13 0.09 9.40
CA HIS A 77 12.28 0.62 10.46
C HIS A 77 12.99 1.73 11.26
N ARG A 78 14.22 1.48 11.70
CA ARG A 78 15.02 2.47 12.45
C ARG A 78 15.28 3.73 11.63
N THR A 79 15.55 3.57 10.35
CA THR A 79 15.80 4.67 9.42
C THR A 79 14.54 5.51 9.22
N LEU A 80 13.37 4.88 9.01
CA LEU A 80 12.09 5.58 8.87
C LEU A 80 11.76 6.39 10.12
N VAL A 81 11.87 5.80 11.31
CA VAL A 81 11.64 6.52 12.58
C VAL A 81 12.56 7.75 12.70
N GLY A 82 13.83 7.58 12.35
CA GLY A 82 14.81 8.68 12.36
C GLY A 82 14.46 9.80 11.37
N ILE A 83 14.04 9.44 10.15
CA ILE A 83 13.62 10.40 9.12
C ILE A 83 12.35 11.12 9.58
N PHE A 84 11.36 10.42 10.10
CA PHE A 84 10.09 11.01 10.51
C PHE A 84 10.26 11.97 11.68
N PHE A 85 11.17 11.65 12.60
CA PHE A 85 11.51 12.56 13.69
C PHE A 85 12.25 13.81 13.19
N ARG A 86 13.19 13.64 12.25
CA ARG A 86 14.02 14.74 11.74
C ARG A 86 13.27 15.68 10.80
N TYR A 87 12.34 15.16 10.02
CA TYR A 87 11.59 15.88 8.99
C TYR A 87 10.09 15.79 9.26
N PRO A 88 9.54 16.61 10.18
CA PRO A 88 8.11 16.56 10.54
C PRO A 88 7.20 17.00 9.37
N ASN A 89 7.68 17.89 8.51
CA ASN A 89 6.98 18.33 7.30
C ASN A 89 7.65 17.68 6.10
N ARG A 90 7.12 16.57 5.64
CA ARG A 90 7.61 15.81 4.50
C ARG A 90 6.50 15.57 3.53
N ASN A 91 6.83 15.58 2.27
CA ASN A 91 5.94 15.24 1.18
C ASN A 91 6.65 14.23 0.30
N LEU A 92 5.89 13.33 -0.28
CA LEU A 92 6.37 12.32 -1.18
C LEU A 92 5.35 12.15 -2.30
N THR A 93 5.81 11.95 -3.52
CA THR A 93 4.94 11.48 -4.59
C THR A 93 5.67 10.53 -5.51
N PHE A 94 4.96 9.52 -5.98
CA PHE A 94 5.46 8.57 -6.96
C PHE A 94 4.93 8.90 -8.35
N THR A 95 5.84 8.99 -9.31
CA THR A 95 5.52 9.33 -10.70
C THR A 95 6.16 8.32 -11.64
N ARG A 96 5.71 8.31 -12.91
CA ARG A 96 6.26 7.42 -13.96
C ARG A 96 6.22 5.94 -13.56
N ILE A 97 5.13 5.52 -12.92
CA ILE A 97 4.98 4.15 -12.44
C ILE A 97 4.80 3.20 -13.62
N GLN A 98 5.70 2.23 -13.72
CA GLN A 98 5.66 1.13 -14.70
C GLN A 98 5.59 -0.18 -13.92
N ILE A 99 4.66 -1.04 -14.27
CA ILE A 99 4.39 -2.30 -13.57
C ILE A 99 4.46 -3.42 -14.58
N ASP A 100 5.42 -4.32 -14.39
CA ASP A 100 5.62 -5.52 -15.20
C ASP A 100 5.25 -6.74 -14.34
N LEU A 101 4.04 -7.28 -14.55
CA LEU A 101 3.58 -8.49 -13.86
C LEU A 101 4.20 -9.75 -14.45
N ASP A 102 4.51 -10.71 -13.58
CA ASP A 102 4.84 -12.06 -14.03
C ASP A 102 3.65 -12.64 -14.82
N PRO A 103 3.85 -13.02 -16.11
CA PRO A 103 2.77 -13.41 -16.99
C PRO A 103 2.11 -14.75 -16.61
N VAL A 104 2.82 -15.58 -15.84
CA VAL A 104 2.39 -16.94 -15.50
C VAL A 104 1.63 -16.95 -14.17
N THR A 105 2.27 -16.47 -13.12
CA THR A 105 1.71 -16.55 -11.76
C THR A 105 0.85 -15.35 -11.43
N LYS A 106 1.14 -14.18 -12.01
CA LYS A 106 0.54 -12.88 -11.66
C LYS A 106 0.64 -12.55 -10.16
N LYS A 107 1.58 -13.19 -9.46
CA LYS A 107 1.84 -12.99 -8.02
C LYS A 107 3.16 -12.29 -7.75
N GLN A 108 3.90 -11.96 -8.78
CA GLN A 108 5.13 -11.20 -8.71
C GLN A 108 5.06 -10.06 -9.72
N ALA A 109 5.67 -8.93 -9.37
CA ALA A 109 5.77 -7.78 -10.24
C ALA A 109 7.12 -7.09 -10.05
N ARG A 110 7.66 -6.56 -11.15
CA ARG A 110 8.70 -5.54 -11.12
C ARG A 110 8.04 -4.19 -11.28
N VAL A 111 8.31 -3.28 -10.36
CA VAL A 111 7.72 -1.95 -10.37
C VAL A 111 8.81 -0.90 -10.39
N GLN A 112 8.82 -0.09 -11.44
CA GLN A 112 9.76 1.01 -11.59
C GLN A 112 9.01 2.33 -11.45
N PHE A 113 9.55 3.26 -10.71
CA PHE A 113 8.94 4.58 -10.52
C PHE A 113 9.97 5.62 -10.12
N THR A 114 9.57 6.89 -10.23
CA THR A 114 10.33 8.02 -9.71
C THR A 114 9.69 8.48 -8.41
N ALA A 115 10.44 8.48 -7.32
CA ALA A 115 10.05 9.06 -6.05
C ALA A 115 10.56 10.50 -5.98
N LEU A 116 9.64 11.46 -5.77
CA LEU A 116 9.94 12.86 -5.53
C LEU A 116 9.67 13.15 -4.06
N ALA A 117 10.69 13.54 -3.32
CA ALA A 117 10.59 13.85 -1.90
C ALA A 117 11.01 15.30 -1.63
N TRP A 118 10.21 16.02 -0.84
CA TRP A 118 10.56 17.38 -0.41
C TRP A 118 10.06 17.66 1.00
N GLY A 119 10.70 18.59 1.67
CA GLY A 119 10.32 19.05 3.00
C GLY A 119 9.90 20.51 2.98
N GLY A 120 9.01 20.92 3.90
CA GLY A 120 8.65 22.31 4.11
C GLY A 120 7.18 22.64 3.84
N LYS A 121 6.84 23.93 4.03
CA LYS A 121 5.47 24.45 3.94
C LYS A 121 5.06 24.91 2.53
N ASN A 122 5.95 24.81 1.56
CA ASN A 122 5.73 25.33 0.21
C ASN A 122 5.13 24.26 -0.70
N VAL A 123 4.11 24.64 -1.45
CA VAL A 123 3.35 23.77 -2.36
C VAL A 123 4.18 23.36 -3.60
N LEU A 124 5.26 24.09 -3.90
CA LEU A 124 6.15 23.78 -5.02
C LEU A 124 7.57 23.56 -4.49
N PRO A 125 8.17 22.41 -4.80
CA PRO A 125 9.50 22.08 -4.33
C PRO A 125 10.55 22.75 -5.21
N ASP A 126 11.14 23.83 -4.72
CA ASP A 126 12.37 24.37 -5.32
C ASP A 126 13.57 23.43 -5.07
N ASP A 127 13.46 22.54 -4.06
CA ASP A 127 14.50 21.60 -3.63
C ASP A 127 13.94 20.17 -3.47
N ALA A 128 13.25 19.62 -4.47
CA ALA A 128 12.80 18.23 -4.44
C ALA A 128 13.94 17.29 -4.80
N ASP A 129 14.20 16.33 -3.93
CA ASP A 129 15.04 15.18 -4.25
C ASP A 129 14.28 14.19 -5.14
N SER A 130 14.94 13.72 -6.19
CA SER A 130 14.36 12.75 -7.13
C SER A 130 15.16 11.46 -7.11
N TYR A 131 14.47 10.34 -6.90
CA TYR A 131 15.05 9.02 -6.83
C TYR A 131 14.41 8.10 -7.86
N GLN A 132 15.23 7.41 -8.66
CA GLN A 132 14.78 6.34 -9.56
C GLN A 132 14.76 5.05 -8.78
N ILE A 133 13.59 4.42 -8.68
CA ILE A 133 13.39 3.22 -7.89
C ILE A 133 13.06 2.04 -8.79
N ASP A 134 13.74 0.94 -8.57
CA ASP A 134 13.43 -0.37 -9.13
C ASP A 134 13.10 -1.31 -7.98
N SER A 135 11.92 -1.91 -8.01
CA SER A 135 11.44 -2.72 -6.89
C SER A 135 10.77 -4.01 -7.37
N HIS A 136 10.95 -5.07 -6.58
CA HIS A 136 10.26 -6.33 -6.78
C HIS A 136 9.18 -6.50 -5.71
N TRP A 137 8.02 -6.92 -6.16
CA TRP A 137 6.82 -7.07 -5.34
C TRP A 137 6.31 -8.50 -5.41
N GLN A 138 5.75 -8.96 -4.31
CA GLN A 138 5.12 -10.27 -4.19
C GLN A 138 3.72 -10.13 -3.58
N LEU A 139 2.78 -10.93 -4.11
CA LEU A 139 1.44 -11.06 -3.55
C LEU A 139 1.44 -12.17 -2.50
N ASP A 140 1.34 -11.78 -1.24
CA ASP A 140 1.18 -12.65 -0.07
C ASP A 140 0.03 -12.12 0.79
N GLY A 141 -1.21 -12.53 0.41
CA GLY A 141 -2.43 -11.88 0.89
C GLY A 141 -2.62 -10.49 0.32
N GLU A 142 -1.60 -9.66 0.45
CA GLU A 142 -1.49 -8.29 -0.09
C GLU A 142 -0.20 -8.12 -0.89
N TRP A 143 -0.14 -7.07 -1.72
CA TRP A 143 1.08 -6.72 -2.43
C TRP A 143 2.10 -6.10 -1.47
N LYS A 144 3.29 -6.74 -1.40
CA LYS A 144 4.40 -6.30 -0.55
C LYS A 144 5.69 -6.15 -1.35
N ILE A 145 6.49 -5.19 -0.96
CA ILE A 145 7.83 -4.98 -1.52
C ILE A 145 8.78 -6.02 -0.93
N GLU A 146 9.42 -6.80 -1.79
CA GLU A 146 10.43 -7.81 -1.43
C GLU A 146 11.84 -7.25 -1.53
N SER A 147 12.10 -6.42 -2.55
CA SER A 147 13.36 -5.70 -2.68
C SER A 147 13.16 -4.35 -3.36
N LEU A 148 14.07 -3.43 -3.08
CA LEU A 148 14.10 -2.11 -3.67
C LEU A 148 15.55 -1.67 -3.87
N THR A 149 15.83 -1.10 -5.04
CA THR A 149 17.14 -0.52 -5.40
C THR A 149 16.94 0.92 -5.87
N GLU A 150 17.81 1.82 -5.38
CA GLU A 150 17.93 3.22 -5.78
C GLU A 150 19.12 3.42 -6.72
#